data_b1fa222acb7f3bce9f01a6079d4008b6
#
_entry.id   b1fa222acb7f3bce9f01a6079d4008b6
#
_cell.length_a   1.000
_cell.length_b   1.000
_cell.length_c   1.000
_cell.angle_alpha   90.00
_cell.angle_beta   90.00
_cell.angle_gamma   90.00
#
_symmetry.space_group_name_H-M   'P 1'
#
loop_
_entity.id
_entity.type
_entity.pdbx_description
1 polymer ?
#
loop_
_entity_poly.entity_id
_entity_poly.type
_entity_poly.pdbx_seq_one_letter_code
_entity_poly.pdbx_strand_id
1 'polypeptide(L)'
;MKLIITVVGKDRIGIIAAVTKILADNEVNILSINQNILNGFFNMILFAEANEAKIRLVDLQAALKAQGEAIGVEIKTQHQDIFDVMHKI
;
A
#
# COMPACT_ATOMS: atom_id res chain seq x y z
N MET A 1 0.13 3.59 14.20
CA MET A 1 -0.92 2.84 13.45
C MET A 1 -0.24 1.92 12.46
N LYS A 2 -0.41 0.64 12.64
CA LYS A 2 0.16 -0.36 11.72
C LYS A 2 -0.79 -0.66 10.57
N LEU A 3 -0.26 -0.68 9.37
CA LEU A 3 -1.04 -0.82 8.14
C LEU A 3 -0.52 -1.96 7.30
N ILE A 4 -1.44 -2.55 6.53
CA ILE A 4 -1.11 -3.47 5.46
C ILE A 4 -1.59 -2.82 4.16
N ILE A 5 -0.67 -2.70 3.21
CA ILE A 5 -0.95 -2.09 1.92
C ILE A 5 -0.71 -3.14 0.85
N THR A 6 -1.72 -3.41 0.04
CA THR A 6 -1.61 -4.36 -1.06
C THR A 6 -1.72 -3.63 -2.38
N VAL A 7 -0.87 -4.02 -3.33
CA VAL A 7 -0.83 -3.43 -4.67
C VAL A 7 -0.90 -4.57 -5.68
N VAL A 8 -1.90 -4.53 -6.54
CA VAL A 8 -2.13 -5.59 -7.54
C VAL A 8 -2.45 -4.95 -8.89
N GLY A 9 -1.82 -5.43 -9.94
CA GLY A 9 -2.14 -4.97 -11.28
C GLY A 9 -1.15 -5.47 -12.31
N LYS A 10 -1.32 -4.97 -13.52
CA LYS A 10 -0.38 -5.30 -14.60
C LYS A 10 0.98 -4.68 -14.30
N ASP A 11 2.03 -5.46 -14.46
CA ASP A 11 3.38 -4.98 -14.21
C ASP A 11 3.76 -3.84 -15.16
N ARG A 12 4.38 -2.81 -14.60
CA ARG A 12 4.91 -1.67 -15.36
C ARG A 12 6.00 -0.98 -14.55
N ILE A 13 6.83 -0.22 -15.26
CA ILE A 13 7.91 0.54 -14.63
C ILE A 13 7.31 1.62 -13.70
N GLY A 14 7.89 1.76 -12.52
CA GLY A 14 7.60 2.86 -11.62
C GLY A 14 6.54 2.60 -10.58
N ILE A 15 5.96 1.39 -10.50
CA ILE A 15 4.95 1.08 -9.49
C ILE A 15 5.49 1.29 -8.07
N ILE A 16 6.63 0.67 -7.77
CA ILE A 16 7.22 0.77 -6.42
C ILE A 16 7.57 2.22 -6.09
N ALA A 17 8.17 2.92 -7.04
CA ALA A 17 8.55 4.33 -6.82
C ALA A 17 7.34 5.21 -6.54
N ALA A 18 6.25 5.02 -7.27
CA ALA A 18 5.03 5.81 -7.09
C ALA A 18 4.40 5.56 -5.72
N VAL A 19 4.33 4.30 -5.30
CA VAL A 19 3.73 3.95 -4.00
C VAL A 19 4.61 4.45 -2.85
N THR A 20 5.91 4.17 -2.91
CA THR A 20 6.82 4.55 -1.82
C THR A 20 6.99 6.06 -1.71
N LYS A 21 6.85 6.81 -2.81
CA LYS A 21 6.89 8.27 -2.74
C LYS A 21 5.74 8.82 -1.89
N ILE A 22 4.53 8.31 -2.09
CA ILE A 22 3.38 8.75 -1.29
C ILE A 22 3.60 8.41 0.18
N LEU A 23 4.11 7.22 0.46
CA LEU A 23 4.37 6.82 1.84
C LEU A 23 5.42 7.73 2.49
N ALA A 24 6.51 8.02 1.77
CA ALA A 24 7.55 8.90 2.27
C ALA A 24 7.04 10.33 2.49
N ASP A 25 6.26 10.86 1.55
CA ASP A 25 5.72 12.21 1.63
C ASP A 25 4.78 12.37 2.85
N ASN A 26 4.16 11.30 3.29
CA ASN A 26 3.26 11.30 4.44
C ASN A 26 3.92 10.73 5.71
N GLU A 27 5.23 10.60 5.68
CA GLU A 27 6.02 10.12 6.83
C GLU A 27 5.59 8.74 7.32
N VAL A 28 5.20 7.88 6.39
CA VAL A 28 4.86 6.50 6.68
C VAL A 28 6.10 5.65 6.57
N ASN A 29 6.44 4.94 7.65
CA ASN A 29 7.60 4.08 7.69
C ASN A 29 7.28 2.70 7.17
N ILE A 30 8.06 2.21 6.22
CA ILE A 30 7.89 0.87 5.67
C ILE A 30 8.65 -0.12 6.55
N LEU A 31 7.92 -1.11 7.08
CA LEU A 31 8.49 -2.13 7.94
C LEU A 31 8.94 -3.36 7.15
N SER A 32 8.19 -3.69 6.10
CA SER A 32 8.44 -4.90 5.31
C SER A 32 7.80 -4.75 3.94
N ILE A 33 8.46 -5.26 2.91
CA ILE A 33 7.94 -5.32 1.55
C ILE A 33 8.12 -6.73 1.03
N ASN A 34 7.06 -7.27 0.43
CA ASN A 34 7.14 -8.52 -0.29
C ASN A 34 6.46 -8.33 -1.64
N GLN A 35 7.21 -8.52 -2.73
CA GLN A 35 6.67 -8.35 -4.07
C GLN A 35 6.91 -9.59 -4.91
N ASN A 36 6.02 -9.78 -5.88
CA ASN A 36 6.10 -10.90 -6.81
C ASN A 36 5.55 -10.44 -8.17
N ILE A 37 6.24 -10.84 -9.23
CA ILE A 37 5.76 -10.62 -10.59
C ILE A 37 5.53 -11.99 -11.20
N LEU A 38 4.29 -12.27 -11.58
CA LEU A 38 3.90 -13.57 -12.12
C LEU A 38 3.07 -13.35 -13.39
N ASN A 39 3.57 -13.87 -14.51
CA ASN A 39 2.89 -13.76 -15.80
C ASN A 39 2.49 -12.33 -16.18
N GLY A 40 3.38 -11.36 -15.89
CA GLY A 40 3.13 -9.96 -16.18
C GLY A 40 2.24 -9.24 -15.19
N PHE A 41 1.84 -9.90 -14.10
CA PHE A 41 1.08 -9.28 -13.02
C PHE A 41 1.98 -8.98 -11.83
N PHE A 42 1.82 -7.77 -11.30
CA PHE A 42 2.55 -7.28 -10.14
C PHE A 42 1.71 -7.46 -8.90
N ASN A 43 2.29 -8.06 -7.86
CA ASN A 43 1.67 -8.20 -6.55
C ASN A 43 2.66 -7.73 -5.50
N MET A 44 2.19 -6.87 -4.60
CA MET A 44 3.05 -6.37 -3.53
C MET A 44 2.25 -6.26 -2.24
N ILE A 45 2.86 -6.69 -1.14
CA ILE A 45 2.32 -6.50 0.20
C ILE A 45 3.34 -5.69 1.00
N LEU A 46 2.87 -4.58 1.54
CA LEU A 46 3.67 -3.70 2.39
C LEU A 46 3.11 -3.71 3.80
N PHE A 47 3.99 -3.89 4.78
CA PHE A 47 3.68 -3.61 6.17
C PHE A 47 4.29 -2.28 6.53
N ALA A 48 3.49 -1.38 7.08
CA ALA A 48 3.91 -0.02 7.32
C ALA A 48 3.39 0.50 8.65
N GLU A 49 4.05 1.54 9.15
CA GLU A 49 3.65 2.23 10.37
C GLU A 49 3.41 3.70 10.03
N ALA A 50 2.20 4.17 10.27
CA ALA A 50 1.84 5.57 10.05
C ALA A 50 1.63 6.28 11.37
N ASN A 51 1.95 7.58 11.40
CA ASN A 51 1.68 8.43 12.54
C ASN A 51 0.33 9.10 12.34
N GLU A 52 -0.63 8.78 13.20
CA GLU A 52 -1.99 9.32 13.12
C GLU A 52 -2.03 10.84 13.24
N ALA A 53 -1.03 11.45 13.88
CA ALA A 53 -0.91 12.90 13.96
C ALA A 53 -0.50 13.54 12.64
N LYS A 54 0.06 12.76 11.72
CA LYS A 54 0.54 13.25 10.41
C LYS A 54 -0.47 13.03 9.30
N ILE A 55 -1.15 11.88 9.31
CA ILE A 55 -2.15 11.57 8.29
C ILE A 55 -3.17 10.60 8.86
N ARG A 56 -4.44 10.83 8.53
CA ARG A 56 -5.50 9.90 8.89
C ARG A 56 -5.54 8.76 7.89
N LEU A 57 -6.00 7.58 8.35
CA LEU A 57 -6.09 6.41 7.49
C LEU A 57 -6.92 6.68 6.23
N VAL A 58 -8.07 7.36 6.38
CA VAL A 58 -8.94 7.65 5.24
C VAL A 58 -8.25 8.52 4.19
N ASP A 59 -7.42 9.45 4.61
CA ASP A 59 -6.69 10.32 3.70
C ASP A 59 -5.57 9.58 2.98
N LEU A 60 -4.87 8.69 3.69
CA LEU A 60 -3.85 7.84 3.08
C LEU A 60 -4.47 6.86 2.09
N GLN A 61 -5.60 6.26 2.44
CA GLN A 61 -6.35 5.39 1.53
C GLN A 61 -6.70 6.11 0.24
N ALA A 62 -7.21 7.33 0.36
CA ALA A 62 -7.60 8.14 -0.80
C ALA A 62 -6.39 8.49 -1.68
N ALA A 63 -5.27 8.88 -1.07
CA ALA A 63 -4.06 9.25 -1.81
C ALA A 63 -3.49 8.06 -2.57
N LEU A 64 -3.41 6.89 -1.93
CA LEU A 64 -2.88 5.69 -2.56
C LEU A 64 -3.82 5.16 -3.64
N LYS A 65 -5.13 5.20 -3.39
CA LYS A 65 -6.11 4.78 -4.39
C LYS A 65 -6.02 5.65 -5.65
N ALA A 66 -5.93 6.96 -5.48
CA ALA A 66 -5.79 7.87 -6.60
C ALA A 66 -4.53 7.61 -7.41
N GLN A 67 -3.42 7.35 -6.72
CA GLN A 67 -2.16 7.01 -7.39
C GLN A 67 -2.28 5.68 -8.14
N GLY A 68 -2.94 4.71 -7.55
CA GLY A 68 -3.17 3.41 -8.19
C GLY A 68 -3.97 3.57 -9.49
N GLU A 69 -5.02 4.37 -9.47
CA GLU A 69 -5.81 4.66 -10.66
C GLU A 69 -4.97 5.33 -11.74
N ALA A 70 -4.08 6.23 -11.35
CA ALA A 70 -3.21 6.94 -12.29
C ALA A 70 -2.21 6.00 -12.98
N ILE A 71 -1.74 4.96 -12.31
CA ILE A 71 -0.73 4.05 -12.85
C ILE A 71 -1.28 2.67 -13.21
N GLY A 72 -2.59 2.47 -13.08
CA GLY A 72 -3.24 1.25 -13.53
C GLY A 72 -3.11 0.05 -12.58
N VAL A 73 -2.98 0.31 -11.28
CA VAL A 73 -2.97 -0.76 -10.29
C VAL A 73 -4.02 -0.50 -9.22
N GLU A 74 -4.44 -1.56 -8.53
CA GLU A 74 -5.37 -1.47 -7.41
C GLU A 74 -4.56 -1.46 -6.12
N ILE A 75 -4.74 -0.41 -5.31
CA ILE A 75 -4.04 -0.26 -4.04
C ILE A 75 -5.08 -0.25 -2.91
N LYS A 76 -4.96 -1.20 -2.00
CA LYS A 76 -5.80 -1.28 -0.80
C LYS A 76 -4.93 -1.04 0.42
N THR A 77 -5.41 -0.17 1.30
CA THR A 77 -4.72 0.18 2.54
C THR A 77 -5.66 -0.13 3.69
N GLN A 78 -5.23 -0.99 4.60
CA GLN A 78 -6.06 -1.44 5.71
C GLN A 78 -5.29 -1.36 7.02
N HIS A 79 -6.02 -1.11 8.11
CA HIS A 79 -5.46 -1.24 9.44
C HIS A 79 -5.11 -2.71 9.67
N GLN A 80 -3.93 -2.99 10.22
CA GLN A 80 -3.47 -4.36 10.42
C GLN A 80 -4.43 -5.19 11.24
N ASP A 81 -5.04 -4.61 12.29
CA ASP A 81 -5.96 -5.34 13.14
C ASP A 81 -7.18 -5.86 12.37
N ILE A 82 -7.70 -5.04 11.45
CA ILE A 82 -8.84 -5.43 10.62
C ILE A 82 -8.43 -6.54 9.65
N PHE A 83 -7.25 -6.40 9.04
CA PHE A 83 -6.73 -7.42 8.14
C PHE A 83 -6.57 -8.76 8.84
N ASP A 84 -5.98 -8.75 10.04
CA ASP A 84 -5.75 -9.96 10.82
C ASP A 84 -7.06 -10.67 11.18
N VAL A 85 -8.08 -9.91 11.55
CA VAL A 85 -9.41 -10.47 11.85
C VAL A 85 -10.02 -11.14 10.62
N MET A 86 -9.92 -10.50 9.46
CA MET A 86 -10.49 -11.03 8.22
C MET A 86 -9.77 -12.28 7.71
N HIS A 87 -8.50 -12.46 8.06
CA HIS A 87 -7.69 -13.58 7.60
C HIS A 87 -7.42 -14.62 8.68
N LYS A 88 -8.07 -14.47 9.82
CA LYS A 88 -7.93 -15.43 10.92
C LYS A 88 -8.78 -16.66 10.66
N ILE A 89 -8.18 -17.80 10.80
CA ILE A 89 -8.85 -19.10 10.65
C ILE A 89 -9.36 -19.59 12.01
#